data_dbb65ba185cd02680bbcd79e477432f2
#
_entry.id   dbb65ba185cd02680bbcd79e477432f2
#
_cell.length_a   1.000
_cell.length_b   1.000
_cell.length_c   1.000
_cell.angle_alpha   90.00
_cell.angle_beta   90.00
_cell.angle_gamma   90.00
#
_symmetry.space_group_name_H-M   'P 1'
#
loop_
_entity.id
_entity.type
_entity.pdbx_description
1 polymer ?
#
loop_
_entity_poly.entity_id
_entity_poly.type
_entity_poly.pdbx_seq_one_letter_code
_entity_poly.pdbx_strand_id
1 'polypeptide(L)'
;MAMQHTLSSKTRWRRAFDGVDYAPLNITDGKGSFLLRFKAGAVCPMHDHPGGEEIYVVSGRGRLNELNISAGDFIKTPPGESHALHAETDVLIHVITPQPVVFAT
;
A
#
# COMPACT_ATOMS: atom_id res chain seq x y z
N MET A 1 1.72 19.18 -21.86
CA MET A 1 2.29 18.09 -21.05
C MET A 1 1.65 16.77 -21.45
N ALA A 2 2.47 15.76 -21.68
CA ALA A 2 1.95 14.43 -22.03
C ALA A 2 1.49 13.68 -20.77
N MET A 3 0.44 12.87 -20.94
CA MET A 3 0.04 11.94 -19.88
C MET A 3 1.12 10.87 -19.69
N GLN A 4 1.29 10.43 -18.45
CA GLN A 4 2.08 9.25 -18.13
C GLN A 4 1.18 8.02 -18.22
N HIS A 5 1.60 7.03 -19.02
CA HIS A 5 0.85 5.79 -19.18
C HIS A 5 1.75 4.60 -18.86
N THR A 6 1.48 3.92 -17.75
CA THR A 6 2.20 2.72 -17.37
C THR A 6 1.36 1.50 -17.71
N LEU A 7 1.80 0.72 -18.68
CA LEU A 7 1.13 -0.54 -19.04
C LEU A 7 1.26 -1.53 -17.88
N SER A 8 0.23 -2.34 -17.66
CA SER A 8 0.25 -3.36 -16.60
C SER A 8 1.43 -4.33 -16.76
N SER A 9 1.78 -4.65 -18.00
CA SER A 9 2.92 -5.52 -18.31
C SER A 9 4.29 -4.86 -18.06
N LYS A 10 4.32 -3.55 -17.84
CA LYS A 10 5.54 -2.76 -17.56
C LYS A 10 5.60 -2.25 -16.14
N THR A 11 4.69 -2.66 -15.28
CA THR A 11 4.71 -2.31 -13.86
C THR A 11 5.98 -2.85 -13.22
N ARG A 12 6.68 -2.00 -12.46
CA ARG A 12 7.99 -2.34 -11.90
C ARG A 12 7.83 -2.89 -10.48
N TRP A 13 7.55 -4.18 -10.37
CA TRP A 13 7.41 -4.85 -9.09
C TRP A 13 8.78 -5.18 -8.50
N ARG A 14 8.94 -4.90 -7.20
CA ARG A 14 10.11 -5.30 -6.44
C ARG A 14 9.69 -5.76 -5.04
N ARG A 15 10.50 -6.62 -4.42
CA ARG A 15 10.21 -7.11 -3.09
C ARG A 15 10.33 -5.99 -2.06
N ALA A 16 9.28 -5.81 -1.24
CA ALA A 16 9.30 -4.89 -0.09
C ALA A 16 9.55 -5.66 1.20
N PHE A 17 8.77 -6.69 1.44
CA PHE A 17 8.88 -7.60 2.58
C PHE A 17 8.59 -9.01 2.10
N ASP A 18 8.77 -10.00 2.98
CA ASP A 18 8.46 -11.38 2.63
C ASP A 18 6.98 -11.50 2.25
N GLY A 19 6.72 -11.95 1.03
CA GLY A 19 5.38 -12.07 0.47
C GLY A 19 4.71 -10.76 0.08
N VAL A 20 5.41 -9.63 0.14
CA VAL A 20 4.87 -8.31 -0.20
C VAL A 20 5.75 -7.65 -1.25
N ASP A 21 5.14 -7.34 -2.40
CA ASP A 21 5.82 -6.63 -3.49
C ASP A 21 5.29 -5.20 -3.60
N TYR A 22 6.17 -4.31 -4.02
CA TYR A 22 5.93 -2.88 -4.17
C TYR A 22 6.14 -2.48 -5.63
N ALA A 23 5.26 -1.63 -6.14
CA ALA A 23 5.42 -1.03 -7.46
C ALA A 23 5.12 0.46 -7.42
N PRO A 24 6.12 1.33 -7.68
CA PRO A 24 5.87 2.76 -7.75
C PRO A 24 5.02 3.09 -8.98
N LEU A 25 4.07 4.00 -8.83
CA LEU A 25 3.28 4.55 -9.93
C LEU A 25 3.71 5.97 -10.21
N ASN A 26 3.51 6.86 -9.24
CA ASN A 26 3.92 8.26 -9.34
C ASN A 26 4.51 8.67 -7.99
N ILE A 27 5.79 8.32 -7.78
CA ILE A 27 6.51 8.59 -6.52
C ILE A 27 7.66 9.55 -6.80
N THR A 28 7.71 10.63 -6.00
CA THR A 28 8.81 11.58 -5.99
C THR A 28 9.14 11.91 -4.53
N ASP A 29 10.39 11.68 -4.15
CA ASP A 29 10.87 11.92 -2.77
C ASP A 29 10.02 11.19 -1.71
N GLY A 30 9.62 9.95 -2.01
CA GLY A 30 8.83 9.12 -1.12
C GLY A 30 7.35 9.50 -1.04
N LYS A 31 6.89 10.44 -1.83
CA LYS A 31 5.51 10.93 -1.85
C LYS A 31 4.82 10.54 -3.15
N GLY A 32 3.54 10.26 -3.10
CA GLY A 32 2.73 9.99 -4.28
C GLY A 32 1.97 8.68 -4.19
N SER A 33 1.92 7.94 -5.29
CA SER A 33 1.09 6.74 -5.36
C SER A 33 1.90 5.51 -5.77
N PHE A 34 1.49 4.36 -5.24
CA PHE A 34 2.12 3.08 -5.51
C PHE A 34 1.14 1.93 -5.28
N LEU A 35 1.54 0.76 -5.70
CA LEU A 35 0.81 -0.48 -5.45
C LEU A 35 1.58 -1.35 -4.46
N LEU A 36 0.84 -2.07 -3.61
CA LEU A 36 1.37 -3.16 -2.82
C LEU A 36 0.59 -4.42 -3.16
N ARG A 37 1.30 -5.51 -3.35
CA ARG A 37 0.74 -6.81 -3.69
C ARG A 37 1.17 -7.81 -2.62
N PHE A 38 0.21 -8.45 -1.97
CA PHE A 38 0.43 -9.37 -0.87
C PHE A 38 0.07 -10.76 -1.28
N LYS A 39 0.89 -11.73 -0.92
CA LYS A 39 0.47 -13.15 -0.90
C LYS A 39 -0.36 -13.41 0.35
N ALA A 40 -1.30 -14.34 0.26
CA ALA A 40 -2.08 -14.78 1.43
C ALA A 40 -1.14 -15.11 2.59
N GLY A 41 -1.44 -14.59 3.78
CA GLY A 41 -0.65 -14.77 4.99
C GLY A 41 0.49 -13.76 5.16
N ALA A 42 0.79 -12.95 4.16
CA ALA A 42 1.86 -11.96 4.27
C ALA A 42 1.44 -10.77 5.14
N VAL A 43 2.43 -10.11 5.71
CA VAL A 43 2.24 -8.98 6.62
C VAL A 43 3.13 -7.81 6.20
N CYS A 44 2.51 -6.63 6.07
CA CYS A 44 3.26 -5.38 6.06
C CYS A 44 3.38 -4.93 7.53
N PRO A 45 4.61 -4.81 8.07
CA PRO A 45 4.76 -4.52 9.50
C PRO A 45 4.23 -3.14 9.88
N MET A 46 4.04 -2.94 11.18
CA MET A 46 3.60 -1.66 11.73
C MET A 46 4.50 -0.53 11.25
N HIS A 47 3.91 0.53 10.76
CA HIS A 47 4.62 1.70 10.26
C HIS A 47 3.79 2.96 10.47
N ASP A 48 4.48 4.11 10.52
CA ASP A 48 3.87 5.40 10.76
C ASP A 48 3.70 6.18 9.46
N HIS A 49 2.68 7.04 9.45
CA HIS A 49 2.34 7.88 8.30
C HIS A 49 2.31 9.34 8.74
N PRO A 50 3.45 10.04 8.76
CA PRO A 50 3.49 11.44 9.20
C PRO A 50 2.48 12.34 8.49
N GLY A 51 2.23 12.10 7.21
CA GLY A 51 1.26 12.87 6.41
C GLY A 51 -0.09 12.20 6.24
N GLY A 52 -0.32 11.06 6.90
CA GLY A 52 -1.49 10.24 6.64
C GLY A 52 -1.32 9.38 5.40
N GLU A 53 -2.36 8.64 5.04
CA GLU A 53 -2.33 7.72 3.90
C GLU A 53 -3.74 7.42 3.44
N GLU A 54 -3.92 7.22 2.13
CA GLU A 54 -5.16 6.71 1.57
C GLU A 54 -4.90 5.36 0.91
N ILE A 55 -5.78 4.42 1.18
CA ILE A 55 -5.70 3.07 0.62
C ILE A 55 -7.01 2.74 -0.08
N TYR A 56 -6.92 2.26 -1.31
CA TYR A 56 -8.04 1.63 -2.00
C TYR A 56 -7.73 0.15 -2.20
N VAL A 57 -8.61 -0.73 -1.73
CA VAL A 57 -8.43 -2.18 -1.86
C VAL A 57 -8.94 -2.58 -3.24
N VAL A 58 -8.03 -2.96 -4.13
CA VAL A 58 -8.36 -3.37 -5.49
C VAL A 58 -8.90 -4.79 -5.52
N SER A 59 -8.26 -5.70 -4.77
CA SER A 59 -8.67 -7.11 -4.74
C SER A 59 -8.25 -7.76 -3.44
N GLY A 60 -8.95 -8.83 -3.06
CA GLY A 60 -8.66 -9.62 -1.88
C GLY A 60 -9.27 -9.07 -0.61
N ARG A 61 -8.89 -9.68 0.52
CA ARG A 61 -9.32 -9.25 1.85
C ARG A 61 -8.22 -9.49 2.87
N GLY A 62 -8.28 -8.70 3.94
CA GLY A 62 -7.31 -8.79 5.01
C GLY A 62 -7.73 -7.98 6.21
N ARG A 63 -6.75 -7.64 7.03
CA ARG A 63 -6.97 -6.88 8.25
C ARG A 63 -5.95 -5.77 8.36
N LEU A 64 -6.44 -4.54 8.50
CA LEU A 64 -5.62 -3.36 8.75
C LEU A 64 -5.80 -2.99 10.22
N ASN A 65 -4.80 -3.28 11.04
CA ASN A 65 -4.95 -3.35 12.50
C ASN A 65 -6.14 -4.27 12.83
N GLU A 66 -7.22 -3.75 13.42
CA GLU A 66 -8.41 -4.53 13.74
C GLU A 66 -9.53 -4.39 12.73
N LEU A 67 -9.34 -3.56 11.69
CA LEU A 67 -10.35 -3.39 10.64
C LEU A 67 -10.29 -4.51 9.63
N ASN A 68 -11.41 -5.14 9.38
CA ASN A 68 -11.55 -6.07 8.26
C ASN A 68 -11.74 -5.26 6.99
N ILE A 69 -10.89 -5.49 6.00
CA ILE A 69 -10.94 -4.79 4.72
C ILE A 69 -11.09 -5.78 3.58
N SER A 70 -11.77 -5.36 2.53
CA SER A 70 -12.00 -6.19 1.35
C SER A 70 -12.07 -5.34 0.08
N ALA A 71 -12.06 -6.00 -1.07
CA ALA A 71 -12.07 -5.34 -2.38
C ALA A 71 -13.17 -4.28 -2.46
N GLY A 72 -12.81 -3.09 -2.92
CA GLY A 72 -13.69 -1.94 -3.04
C GLY A 72 -13.70 -1.00 -1.83
N ASP A 73 -13.06 -1.39 -0.72
CA ASP A 73 -12.99 -0.53 0.46
C ASP A 73 -11.98 0.58 0.28
N PHE A 74 -12.30 1.73 0.84
CA PHE A 74 -11.40 2.87 0.94
C PHE A 74 -11.10 3.17 2.40
N ILE A 75 -9.83 3.30 2.75
CA ILE A 75 -9.38 3.60 4.10
C ILE A 75 -8.52 4.85 4.09
N LYS A 76 -8.84 5.80 4.97
CA LYS A 76 -8.00 6.96 5.20
C LYS A 76 -7.38 6.84 6.58
N THR A 77 -6.04 6.81 6.63
CA THR A 77 -5.28 6.83 7.87
C THR A 77 -4.88 8.27 8.16
N PRO A 78 -5.28 8.85 9.31
CA PRO A 78 -4.91 10.23 9.64
C PRO A 78 -3.41 10.39 9.83
N PRO A 79 -2.88 11.62 9.70
CA PRO A 79 -1.47 11.88 9.97
C PRO A 79 -1.06 11.41 11.37
N GLY A 80 0.09 10.74 11.44
CA GLY A 80 0.67 10.27 12.70
C GLY A 80 0.12 8.96 13.23
N GLU A 81 -0.84 8.34 12.54
CA GLU A 81 -1.39 7.05 12.96
C GLU A 81 -0.65 5.89 12.31
N SER A 82 -0.28 4.90 13.11
CA SER A 82 0.44 3.71 12.66
C SER A 82 -0.51 2.56 12.38
N HIS A 83 -0.17 1.73 11.40
CA HIS A 83 -0.91 0.50 11.14
C HIS A 83 -0.04 -0.61 10.58
N ALA A 84 -0.57 -1.84 10.61
CA ALA A 84 -0.01 -3.02 9.98
C ALA A 84 -1.12 -3.72 9.18
N LEU A 85 -0.77 -4.28 8.02
CA LEU A 85 -1.72 -4.98 7.17
C LEU A 85 -1.39 -6.47 7.14
N HIS A 86 -2.39 -7.30 7.44
CA HIS A 86 -2.31 -8.77 7.37
C HIS A 86 -3.22 -9.25 6.24
N ALA A 87 -2.64 -9.86 5.23
CA ALA A 87 -3.41 -10.41 4.10
C ALA A 87 -3.99 -11.77 4.45
N GLU A 88 -5.31 -11.93 4.36
CA GLU A 88 -5.98 -13.23 4.55
C GLU A 88 -6.00 -14.02 3.23
N THR A 89 -6.19 -13.32 2.13
CA THR A 89 -6.06 -13.84 0.77
C THR A 89 -4.94 -13.08 0.08
N ASP A 90 -4.67 -13.36 -1.18
CA ASP A 90 -3.87 -12.46 -2.00
C ASP A 90 -4.58 -11.11 -2.03
N VAL A 91 -3.83 -10.03 -1.84
CA VAL A 91 -4.38 -8.67 -1.75
C VAL A 91 -3.60 -7.75 -2.68
N LEU A 92 -4.33 -6.89 -3.37
CA LEU A 92 -3.74 -5.77 -4.11
C LEU A 92 -4.35 -4.49 -3.58
N ILE A 93 -3.51 -3.54 -3.16
CA ILE A 93 -3.95 -2.22 -2.74
C ILE A 93 -3.25 -1.13 -3.54
N HIS A 94 -3.99 -0.04 -3.78
CA HIS A 94 -3.45 1.20 -4.30
C HIS A 94 -3.33 2.18 -3.15
N VAL A 95 -2.15 2.76 -2.99
CA VAL A 95 -1.80 3.62 -1.85
C VAL A 95 -1.41 5.00 -2.34
N ILE A 96 -1.92 6.03 -1.65
CA ILE A 96 -1.50 7.42 -1.84
C ILE A 96 -0.90 7.90 -0.53
N THR A 97 0.34 8.37 -0.56
CA THR A 97 1.04 8.90 0.60
C THR A 97 1.55 10.31 0.32
N PRO A 98 1.05 11.34 1.04
CA PRO A 98 1.51 12.71 0.83
C PRO A 98 2.87 13.01 1.47
N GLN A 99 3.33 12.13 2.36
CA GLN A 99 4.62 12.21 3.04
C GLN A 99 5.27 10.82 3.06
N PRO A 100 6.61 10.72 3.13
CA PRO A 100 7.25 9.41 3.23
C PRO A 100 6.76 8.64 4.46
N VAL A 101 6.61 7.33 4.28
CA VAL A 101 6.26 6.41 5.36
C VAL A 101 7.48 6.14 6.24
N VAL A 102 7.28 6.02 7.55
CA VAL A 102 8.35 5.74 8.52
C VAL A 102 8.09 4.40 9.19
N PHE A 103 9.04 3.48 9.06
CA PHE A 103 8.96 2.19 9.72
C PHE A 103 9.66 2.25 11.08
N ALA A 104 9.13 1.48 12.03
CA ALA A 104 9.75 1.32 13.33
C ALA A 104 11.11 0.63 13.16
N THR A 105 12.12 1.12 13.88
CA THR A 105 13.46 0.56 13.87
C THR A 105 13.70 -0.31 15.10
#